data_7fffee010e1ec6069413d77251a3b453
#
_entry.id   7fffee010e1ec6069413d77251a3b453
#
_cell.length_a   1.000
_cell.length_b   1.000
_cell.length_c   1.000
_cell.angle_alpha   90.00
_cell.angle_beta   90.00
_cell.angle_gamma   90.00
#
_symmetry.space_group_name_H-M   'P 1'
#
loop_
_entity.id
_entity.type
_entity.pdbx_description
1 polymer ?
#
loop_
_entity_poly.entity_id
_entity_poly.type
_entity_poly.pdbx_seq_one_letter_code
_entity_poly.pdbx_strand_id
1 'polypeptide(L)'
;MSRANLARVSCVAAATLVVSCSSTSGGAPGAGEVREHAVVQFSYEAVDPETVSIPADGNVTWVNMAPDTRGFVVFPANIASAFGCKDLHPYFSRTGDVYRSLPITGMQSERVQLPCPLASGSYTYEIWLTGSGLGEESAADEPEQILRARIVVE
;
A
#
# COMPACT_ATOMS: atom_id res chain seq x y z
N MET A 1 43.04 70.47 11.51
CA MET A 1 42.36 70.49 10.20
C MET A 1 41.83 69.08 9.96
N SER A 2 40.59 68.85 10.26
CA SER A 2 39.92 67.52 10.25
C SER A 2 38.92 67.51 9.11
N ARG A 3 39.06 66.52 8.20
CA ARG A 3 38.08 66.28 7.13
C ARG A 3 37.25 65.05 7.48
N ALA A 4 35.98 65.30 7.72
CA ALA A 4 34.98 64.25 7.92
C ALA A 4 34.59 63.67 6.57
N ASN A 5 34.72 62.34 6.44
CA ASN A 5 34.16 61.58 5.32
C ASN A 5 32.80 61.00 5.72
N LEU A 6 31.74 61.47 5.07
CA LEU A 6 30.40 60.91 5.14
C LEU A 6 30.38 59.63 4.29
N ALA A 7 30.23 58.51 4.96
CA ALA A 7 29.90 57.24 4.30
C ALA A 7 28.37 57.17 4.10
N ARG A 8 27.96 57.06 2.85
CA ARG A 8 26.56 56.78 2.47
C ARG A 8 26.28 55.28 2.71
N VAL A 9 25.36 55.04 3.61
CA VAL A 9 24.82 53.70 3.82
C VAL A 9 23.66 53.49 2.82
N SER A 10 23.87 52.62 1.83
CA SER A 10 22.81 52.15 0.94
C SER A 10 22.06 51.00 1.63
N CYS A 11 20.81 51.25 1.98
CA CYS A 11 19.91 50.19 2.41
C CYS A 11 19.51 49.35 1.21
N VAL A 12 20.01 48.10 1.16
CA VAL A 12 19.52 47.05 0.25
C VAL A 12 18.33 46.39 0.93
N ALA A 13 17.15 46.60 0.39
CA ALA A 13 15.93 45.91 0.82
C ALA A 13 16.01 44.43 0.41
N ALA A 14 16.25 43.56 1.36
CA ALA A 14 16.14 42.12 1.16
C ALA A 14 14.67 41.72 1.22
N ALA A 15 14.10 41.33 0.07
CA ALA A 15 12.78 40.72 0.00
C ALA A 15 12.88 39.29 0.55
N THR A 16 12.40 39.09 1.78
CA THR A 16 12.24 37.75 2.37
C THR A 16 11.02 37.08 1.75
N LEU A 17 11.27 36.12 0.84
CA LEU A 17 10.28 35.16 0.39
C LEU A 17 9.96 34.21 1.57
N VAL A 18 8.82 34.41 2.20
CA VAL A 18 8.25 33.48 3.16
C VAL A 18 7.71 32.30 2.38
N VAL A 19 8.50 31.24 2.31
CA VAL A 19 8.02 29.92 1.86
C VAL A 19 7.14 29.38 2.98
N SER A 20 5.83 29.52 2.82
CA SER A 20 4.85 28.84 3.69
C SER A 20 4.92 27.33 3.42
N CYS A 21 5.66 26.60 4.23
CA CYS A 21 5.48 25.16 4.35
C CYS A 21 4.10 24.92 4.99
N SER A 22 3.11 24.63 4.17
CA SER A 22 1.84 24.08 4.65
C SER A 22 2.12 22.69 5.23
N SER A 23 2.32 22.62 6.53
CA SER A 23 2.28 21.39 7.28
C SER A 23 0.85 20.87 7.20
N THR A 24 0.63 19.87 6.39
CA THR A 24 -0.62 19.13 6.36
C THR A 24 -0.73 18.40 7.69
N SER A 25 -1.49 18.99 8.59
CA SER A 25 -1.88 18.40 9.88
C SER A 25 -2.59 17.08 9.60
N GLY A 26 -2.18 16.04 10.32
CA GLY A 26 -2.80 14.72 10.29
C GLY A 26 -4.30 14.82 10.54
N GLY A 27 -5.08 14.69 9.47
CA GLY A 27 -6.50 14.43 9.54
C GLY A 27 -6.71 13.00 10.04
N ALA A 28 -7.70 12.84 10.91
CA ALA A 28 -8.23 11.54 11.32
C ALA A 28 -8.50 10.65 10.09
N PRO A 29 -8.51 9.29 10.25
CA PRO A 29 -8.81 8.38 9.14
C PRO A 29 -10.24 8.58 8.66
N GLY A 30 -10.44 9.60 7.86
CA GLY A 30 -11.66 9.86 7.11
C GLY A 30 -11.55 9.22 5.74
N ALA A 31 -12.69 8.84 5.17
CA ALA A 31 -12.90 8.20 3.89
C ALA A 31 -11.71 8.40 2.93
N GLY A 32 -10.98 7.30 2.68
CA GLY A 32 -9.69 7.34 2.00
C GLY A 32 -9.79 8.06 0.66
N GLU A 33 -8.80 8.89 0.40
CA GLU A 33 -8.62 9.53 -0.90
C GLU A 33 -8.62 8.46 -1.99
N VAL A 34 -9.50 8.60 -2.99
CA VAL A 34 -9.56 7.70 -4.14
C VAL A 34 -8.28 7.86 -4.94
N ARG A 35 -7.54 6.77 -5.12
CA ARG A 35 -6.24 6.76 -5.82
C ARG A 35 -6.29 5.78 -6.98
N GLU A 36 -5.85 6.22 -8.15
CA GLU A 36 -5.69 5.33 -9.31
C GLU A 36 -4.76 4.14 -9.01
N HIS A 37 -3.79 4.35 -8.13
CA HIS A 37 -2.87 3.31 -7.69
C HIS A 37 -2.66 3.41 -6.17
N ALA A 38 -3.09 2.39 -5.44
CA ALA A 38 -2.90 2.28 -4.01
C ALA A 38 -1.76 1.28 -3.69
N VAL A 39 -0.94 1.63 -2.70
CA VAL A 39 0.07 0.73 -2.14
C VAL A 39 -0.36 0.35 -0.73
N VAL A 40 -0.46 -0.93 -0.48
CA VAL A 40 -0.76 -1.50 0.83
C VAL A 40 0.50 -2.17 1.36
N GLN A 41 0.95 -1.73 2.52
CA GLN A 41 2.06 -2.34 3.23
C GLN A 41 1.50 -3.19 4.37
N PHE A 42 2.09 -4.34 4.61
CA PHE A 42 1.70 -5.17 5.74
C PHE A 42 2.92 -5.67 6.52
N SER A 43 2.72 -5.83 7.82
CA SER A 43 3.71 -6.35 8.76
C SER A 43 3.05 -7.45 9.60
N TYR A 44 3.75 -7.97 10.62
CA TYR A 44 3.14 -8.91 11.56
C TYR A 44 1.95 -8.33 12.33
N GLU A 45 1.91 -7.02 12.55
CA GLU A 45 0.94 -6.41 13.46
C GLU A 45 -0.22 -5.73 12.73
N ALA A 46 0.01 -5.26 11.48
CA ALA A 46 -0.96 -4.40 10.80
C ALA A 46 -0.86 -4.45 9.28
N VAL A 47 -1.94 -4.05 8.65
CA VAL A 47 -2.02 -3.67 7.23
C VAL A 47 -2.24 -2.17 7.16
N ASP A 48 -1.43 -1.47 6.37
CA ASP A 48 -1.50 -0.02 6.23
C ASP A 48 -1.49 0.41 4.75
N PRO A 49 -2.54 1.11 4.31
CA PRO A 49 -3.81 1.34 5.00
C PRO A 49 -4.69 0.07 5.05
N GLU A 50 -5.47 -0.09 6.12
CA GLU A 50 -6.42 -1.19 6.28
C GLU A 50 -7.57 -1.13 5.26
N THR A 51 -7.91 0.08 4.81
CA THR A 51 -8.91 0.29 3.76
C THR A 51 -8.34 1.22 2.70
N VAL A 52 -8.42 0.80 1.44
CA VAL A 52 -8.08 1.61 0.28
C VAL A 52 -9.29 1.86 -0.59
N SER A 53 -9.41 3.07 -1.14
CA SER A 53 -10.40 3.41 -2.18
C SER A 53 -9.70 3.62 -3.50
N ILE A 54 -10.18 2.96 -4.54
CA ILE A 54 -9.68 3.05 -5.92
C ILE A 54 -10.83 3.25 -6.90
N PRO A 55 -10.63 3.88 -8.05
CA PRO A 55 -11.62 3.88 -9.14
C PRO A 55 -11.74 2.47 -9.77
N ALA A 56 -12.75 2.26 -10.60
CA ALA A 56 -13.04 0.97 -11.23
C ALA A 56 -11.89 0.39 -12.08
N ASP A 57 -11.02 1.24 -12.61
CA ASP A 57 -9.81 0.89 -13.36
C ASP A 57 -8.52 1.01 -12.51
N GLY A 58 -8.67 1.28 -11.22
CA GLY A 58 -7.56 1.44 -10.29
C GLY A 58 -6.84 0.14 -9.98
N ASN A 59 -5.66 0.26 -9.39
CA ASN A 59 -4.81 -0.86 -9.05
C ASN A 59 -4.37 -0.81 -7.58
N VAL A 60 -4.12 -1.98 -7.01
CA VAL A 60 -3.55 -2.15 -5.66
C VAL A 60 -2.28 -2.96 -5.76
N THR A 61 -1.23 -2.49 -5.09
CA THR A 61 0.04 -3.22 -4.93
C THR A 61 0.25 -3.54 -3.45
N TRP A 62 0.57 -4.79 -3.15
CA TRP A 62 0.90 -5.23 -1.80
C TRP A 62 2.40 -5.42 -1.62
N VAL A 63 2.91 -4.98 -0.47
CA VAL A 63 4.32 -5.04 -0.08
C VAL A 63 4.43 -5.61 1.32
N ASN A 64 5.24 -6.65 1.50
CA ASN A 64 5.52 -7.23 2.80
C ASN A 64 6.68 -6.49 3.49
N MET A 65 6.41 -5.88 4.63
CA MET A 65 7.38 -5.18 5.46
C MET A 65 7.86 -6.03 6.65
N ALA A 66 7.29 -7.22 6.87
CA ALA A 66 7.70 -8.12 7.95
C ALA A 66 8.96 -8.89 7.54
N PRO A 67 10.09 -8.71 8.22
CA PRO A 67 11.31 -9.45 7.90
C PRO A 67 11.10 -10.94 8.13
N ASP A 68 11.84 -11.75 7.39
CA ASP A 68 11.85 -13.22 7.55
C ASP A 68 10.46 -13.89 7.52
N THR A 69 9.55 -13.35 6.70
CA THR A 69 8.21 -13.89 6.50
C THR A 69 7.85 -14.01 5.04
N ARG A 70 6.85 -14.84 4.77
CA ARG A 70 6.12 -14.87 3.50
C ARG A 70 4.70 -14.41 3.76
N GLY A 71 4.25 -13.44 2.99
CA GLY A 71 2.87 -12.97 3.03
C GLY A 71 2.13 -13.40 1.78
N PHE A 72 0.85 -13.67 1.91
CA PHE A 72 -0.04 -13.99 0.80
C PHE A 72 -1.27 -13.11 0.89
N VAL A 73 -1.67 -12.54 -0.23
CA VAL A 73 -2.98 -11.87 -0.35
C VAL A 73 -4.01 -12.93 -0.68
N VAL A 74 -5.07 -13.00 0.11
CA VAL A 74 -6.07 -14.05 0.01
C VAL A 74 -7.46 -13.44 -0.16
N PHE A 75 -8.11 -13.76 -1.25
CA PHE A 75 -9.49 -13.39 -1.52
C PHE A 75 -10.41 -14.61 -1.39
N PRO A 76 -11.62 -14.47 -0.85
CA PRO A 76 -12.61 -15.56 -0.88
C PRO A 76 -13.05 -15.86 -2.33
N ALA A 77 -13.31 -17.13 -2.63
CA ALA A 77 -13.59 -17.55 -4.01
C ALA A 77 -14.83 -16.89 -4.63
N ASN A 78 -15.78 -16.44 -3.81
CA ASN A 78 -16.98 -15.76 -4.28
C ASN A 78 -16.72 -14.38 -4.92
N ILE A 79 -15.53 -13.80 -4.71
CA ILE A 79 -15.11 -12.55 -5.36
C ILE A 79 -14.82 -12.73 -6.86
N ALA A 80 -14.66 -13.97 -7.33
CA ALA A 80 -14.25 -14.25 -8.71
C ALA A 80 -15.09 -13.53 -9.77
N SER A 81 -16.39 -13.38 -9.53
CA SER A 81 -17.30 -12.68 -10.45
C SER A 81 -17.10 -11.15 -10.48
N ALA A 82 -16.40 -10.60 -9.50
CA ALA A 82 -16.10 -9.17 -9.43
C ALA A 82 -14.84 -8.79 -10.19
N PHE A 83 -13.96 -9.76 -10.49
CA PHE A 83 -12.79 -9.50 -11.30
C PHE A 83 -13.16 -9.34 -12.78
N GLY A 84 -12.63 -8.30 -13.42
CA GLY A 84 -12.85 -8.01 -14.83
C GLY A 84 -12.16 -8.97 -15.80
N CYS A 85 -11.30 -9.86 -15.31
CA CYS A 85 -10.61 -10.88 -16.10
C CYS A 85 -11.12 -12.29 -15.76
N LYS A 86 -10.99 -13.20 -16.75
CA LYS A 86 -11.43 -14.59 -16.58
C LYS A 86 -10.43 -15.46 -15.82
N ASP A 87 -9.18 -15.02 -15.77
CA ASP A 87 -8.07 -15.75 -15.18
C ASP A 87 -7.22 -14.80 -14.34
N LEU A 88 -6.99 -15.16 -13.09
CA LEU A 88 -6.15 -14.41 -12.16
C LEU A 88 -4.68 -14.86 -12.21
N HIS A 89 -4.39 -15.93 -12.95
CA HIS A 89 -3.03 -16.41 -13.19
C HIS A 89 -2.21 -15.37 -14.01
N PRO A 90 -0.90 -15.21 -13.75
CA PRO A 90 -0.05 -16.02 -12.89
C PRO A 90 0.03 -15.57 -11.43
N TYR A 91 -0.57 -14.45 -11.07
CA TYR A 91 -0.35 -13.83 -9.75
C TYR A 91 -1.17 -14.46 -8.64
N PHE A 92 -2.32 -15.04 -8.97
CA PHE A 92 -3.19 -15.71 -8.02
C PHE A 92 -3.55 -17.11 -8.51
N SER A 93 -3.61 -18.05 -7.61
CA SER A 93 -4.09 -19.39 -7.84
C SER A 93 -5.27 -19.72 -6.93
N ARG A 94 -6.23 -20.48 -7.45
CA ARG A 94 -7.34 -20.95 -6.65
C ARG A 94 -6.91 -22.19 -5.83
N THR A 95 -7.15 -22.12 -4.51
CA THR A 95 -6.91 -23.22 -3.59
C THR A 95 -8.17 -23.39 -2.74
N GLY A 96 -8.96 -24.41 -3.01
CA GLY A 96 -10.24 -24.61 -2.34
C GLY A 96 -11.20 -23.44 -2.55
N ASP A 97 -11.60 -22.81 -1.45
CA ASP A 97 -12.57 -21.70 -1.44
C ASP A 97 -11.92 -20.31 -1.43
N VAL A 98 -10.63 -20.22 -1.75
CA VAL A 98 -9.91 -18.94 -1.81
C VAL A 98 -9.06 -18.81 -3.08
N TYR A 99 -8.78 -17.56 -3.45
CA TYR A 99 -7.71 -17.19 -4.37
C TYR A 99 -6.54 -16.68 -3.55
N ARG A 100 -5.39 -17.32 -3.68
CA ARG A 100 -4.16 -16.96 -2.97
C ARG A 100 -3.13 -16.43 -3.97
N SER A 101 -2.48 -15.32 -3.62
CA SER A 101 -1.41 -14.74 -4.42
C SER A 101 -0.15 -15.61 -4.40
N LEU A 102 0.80 -15.29 -5.28
CA LEU A 102 2.20 -15.69 -5.09
C LEU A 102 2.70 -15.16 -3.73
N PRO A 103 3.70 -15.83 -3.13
CA PRO A 103 4.29 -15.35 -1.88
C PRO A 103 4.98 -14.01 -2.09
N ILE A 104 4.84 -13.11 -1.12
CA ILE A 104 5.52 -11.83 -1.04
C ILE A 104 6.51 -11.95 0.11
N THR A 105 7.79 -12.10 -0.21
CA THR A 105 8.85 -12.25 0.79
C THR A 105 9.13 -10.91 1.48
N GLY A 106 9.25 -10.94 2.81
CA GLY A 106 9.43 -9.73 3.61
C GLY A 106 10.74 -9.01 3.33
N MET A 107 10.67 -7.67 3.37
CA MET A 107 11.82 -6.77 3.18
C MET A 107 12.52 -6.90 1.82
N GLN A 108 11.90 -7.58 0.85
CA GLN A 108 12.43 -7.73 -0.50
C GLN A 108 11.66 -6.87 -1.50
N SER A 109 12.17 -6.79 -2.72
CA SER A 109 11.53 -6.02 -3.79
C SER A 109 10.30 -6.70 -4.39
N GLU A 110 9.95 -7.88 -3.91
CA GLU A 110 8.79 -8.62 -4.36
C GLU A 110 7.49 -7.90 -4.02
N ARG A 111 6.63 -7.83 -5.01
CA ARG A 111 5.33 -7.16 -4.91
C ARG A 111 4.30 -7.97 -5.66
N VAL A 112 3.09 -7.99 -5.15
CA VAL A 112 1.94 -8.52 -5.88
C VAL A 112 1.01 -7.38 -6.20
N GLN A 113 0.50 -7.37 -7.41
CA GLN A 113 -0.48 -6.40 -7.86
C GLN A 113 -1.82 -7.07 -8.09
N LEU A 114 -2.88 -6.29 -7.98
CA LEU A 114 -4.20 -6.72 -8.40
C LEU A 114 -4.13 -7.10 -9.89
N PRO A 115 -4.50 -8.35 -10.27
CA PRO A 115 -4.25 -8.85 -11.62
C PRO A 115 -5.13 -8.19 -12.69
N CYS A 116 -6.25 -7.62 -12.28
CA CYS A 116 -7.21 -6.97 -13.16
C CYS A 116 -8.18 -6.08 -12.37
N PRO A 117 -8.89 -5.17 -13.06
CA PRO A 117 -9.87 -4.32 -12.42
C PRO A 117 -10.94 -5.11 -11.67
N LEU A 118 -11.40 -4.55 -10.56
CA LEU A 118 -12.56 -5.02 -9.81
C LEU A 118 -13.80 -4.21 -10.20
N ALA A 119 -14.95 -4.85 -10.22
CA ALA A 119 -16.23 -4.15 -10.31
C ALA A 119 -16.44 -3.22 -9.11
N SER A 120 -17.27 -2.18 -9.27
CA SER A 120 -17.62 -1.30 -8.14
C SER A 120 -18.21 -2.09 -6.98
N GLY A 121 -17.74 -1.78 -5.77
CA GLY A 121 -18.13 -2.51 -4.57
C GLY A 121 -17.12 -2.45 -3.44
N SER A 122 -17.37 -3.23 -2.39
CA SER A 122 -16.47 -3.33 -1.22
C SER A 122 -16.05 -4.78 -1.03
N TYR A 123 -14.74 -5.01 -0.99
CA TYR A 123 -14.13 -6.33 -1.01
C TYR A 123 -13.20 -6.50 0.18
N THR A 124 -13.55 -7.39 1.09
CA THR A 124 -12.67 -7.80 2.19
C THR A 124 -11.72 -8.89 1.70
N TYR A 125 -10.46 -8.76 2.06
CA TYR A 125 -9.43 -9.75 1.81
C TYR A 125 -8.60 -9.98 3.07
N GLU A 126 -7.84 -11.05 3.05
CA GLU A 126 -6.94 -11.41 4.15
C GLU A 126 -5.49 -11.36 3.68
N ILE A 127 -4.58 -11.04 4.59
CA ILE A 127 -3.16 -11.28 4.45
C ILE A 127 -2.80 -12.43 5.37
N TRP A 128 -2.31 -13.50 4.79
CA TRP A 128 -1.81 -14.65 5.52
C TRP A 128 -0.31 -14.55 5.64
N LEU A 129 0.22 -14.58 6.85
CA LEU A 129 1.65 -14.54 7.13
C LEU A 129 2.10 -15.90 7.63
N THR A 130 3.18 -16.39 7.04
CA THR A 130 3.86 -17.62 7.45
C THR A 130 5.33 -17.31 7.73
N GLY A 131 5.96 -18.08 8.61
CA GLY A 131 7.40 -17.97 8.83
C GLY A 131 8.21 -18.26 7.57
N SER A 132 9.39 -17.67 7.48
CA SER A 132 10.30 -17.85 6.33
C SER A 132 11.08 -19.16 6.37
N GLY A 133 10.58 -20.17 7.03
CA GLY A 133 11.26 -21.46 7.09
C GLY A 133 11.85 -21.84 5.72
N LEU A 134 13.18 -21.85 5.61
CA LEU A 134 13.93 -22.22 4.40
C LEU A 134 13.82 -23.75 4.13
N GLY A 135 12.76 -24.39 4.54
CA GLY A 135 12.50 -25.79 4.35
C GLY A 135 11.25 -25.98 3.54
N GLU A 136 11.45 -26.57 2.36
CA GLU A 136 10.49 -27.27 1.52
C GLU A 136 9.01 -26.83 1.63
N GLU A 137 8.40 -26.59 0.50
CA GLU A 137 6.96 -26.40 0.31
C GLU A 137 6.17 -27.39 1.18
N SER A 138 6.00 -27.07 2.44
CA SER A 138 5.03 -27.75 3.27
C SER A 138 3.67 -27.32 2.75
N ALA A 139 2.97 -28.26 2.13
CA ALA A 139 1.61 -28.08 1.59
C ALA A 139 0.57 -27.79 2.68
N ALA A 140 0.98 -27.53 3.89
CA ALA A 140 0.19 -27.20 5.06
C ALA A 140 0.59 -25.82 5.58
N ASP A 141 0.48 -24.82 4.71
CA ASP A 141 0.65 -23.44 5.13
C ASP A 141 -0.58 -22.97 5.91
N GLU A 142 -0.77 -23.47 7.13
CA GLU A 142 -1.62 -22.80 8.08
C GLU A 142 -0.94 -21.45 8.40
N PRO A 143 -1.62 -20.34 8.17
CA PRO A 143 -1.04 -19.04 8.47
C PRO A 143 -0.79 -18.91 9.96
N GLU A 144 0.39 -18.43 10.34
CA GLU A 144 0.72 -18.09 11.74
C GLU A 144 -0.04 -16.85 12.19
N GLN A 145 -0.31 -15.95 11.24
CA GLN A 145 -1.05 -14.70 11.46
C GLN A 145 -1.97 -14.43 10.28
N ILE A 146 -3.19 -13.99 10.58
CA ILE A 146 -4.18 -13.53 9.60
C ILE A 146 -4.54 -12.08 9.91
N LEU A 147 -4.31 -11.19 8.95
CA LEU A 147 -4.74 -9.81 9.02
C LEU A 147 -5.86 -9.59 8.00
N ARG A 148 -6.77 -8.66 8.27
CA ARG A 148 -7.91 -8.36 7.40
C ARG A 148 -7.85 -6.92 6.92
N ALA A 149 -8.19 -6.72 5.66
CA ALA A 149 -8.22 -5.41 5.05
C ALA A 149 -9.30 -5.33 3.96
N ARG A 150 -9.50 -4.15 3.39
CA ARG A 150 -10.61 -3.87 2.48
C ARG A 150 -10.19 -3.02 1.30
N ILE A 151 -10.75 -3.35 0.14
CA ILE A 151 -10.72 -2.50 -1.06
C ILE A 151 -12.13 -1.98 -1.30
N VAL A 152 -12.27 -0.69 -1.51
CA VAL A 152 -13.50 -0.03 -1.97
C VAL A 152 -13.25 0.44 -3.39
N VAL A 153 -14.08 -0.01 -4.33
CA VAL A 153 -14.03 0.39 -5.74
C VAL A 153 -15.23 1.28 -6.02
N GLU A 154 -14.98 2.51 -6.43
CA GLU A 154 -15.98 3.55 -6.71
C GLU A 154 -16.39 3.60 -8.19
#